data_6dde55b0aba3a600cc512bf3253f0636
#
_entry.id   6dde55b0aba3a600cc512bf3253f0636
#
_cell.length_a   1.000
_cell.length_b   1.000
_cell.length_c   1.000
_cell.angle_alpha   90.00
_cell.angle_beta   90.00
_cell.angle_gamma   90.00
#
_symmetry.space_group_name_H-M   'P 1'
#
loop_
_entity.id
_entity.type
_entity.pdbx_description
1 polymer ?
#
loop_
_entity_poly.entity_id
_entity_poly.type
_entity_poly.pdbx_seq_one_letter_code
_entity_poly.pdbx_strand_id
1 'polypeptide(L)'
;LLCLWERRGRRKGRRERSTRPSCFAHTPRALAACLLVGAAVVQLTAVLAVAADDRGIQSPSELYRGPVEPELSVSHFGVLTTLRLDAQQLLAGELPELELEPPVGRPAAPMPVRPELLAWPEPPSESRKSAYAPNVLDIDFAGLLAEETDPAVAELHQYFSQRPPTLKNEYTGRFAGKNLLFITAEGFWKYAVNETYTPTLWKLAHEGFVFENFYTPLWWKSTTDGEYTVCTSLIPTSARRSFQASAGNDMPFCMGWMLRDQGYPTAAYHDHTWTYYDRNLSHPNMGYDFYALGHGLEVTESWPESDLEMMQRTIPKALAGEKPFHNYYMTVSGHMNYNFTGKAMSIKHQAEVAELDMSEEAAAYLACNMELDQALAYTLEELKKAGELENTVICLSGDHYPYGMDPATWDEFYGGPMDTDFEVYHSTLILWSGDMTEPVVIEKPCESLDILPTLLNLFGLEYDSRLLAGDRK
;
A
#
# COMPACT_ATOMS: atom_id res chain seq x y z
N LEU A 1 -34.59 4.79 16.34
CA LEU A 1 -35.16 4.95 14.98
C LEU A 1 -36.61 4.51 14.90
N LEU A 2 -36.99 3.35 15.41
CA LEU A 2 -38.41 2.89 15.45
C LEU A 2 -39.31 3.82 16.24
N CYS A 3 -38.87 4.39 17.37
CA CYS A 3 -39.63 5.37 18.14
C CYS A 3 -39.80 6.74 17.46
N LEU A 4 -38.89 7.12 16.57
CA LEU A 4 -38.98 8.37 15.81
C LEU A 4 -39.94 8.26 14.62
N TRP A 5 -40.11 7.06 14.06
CA TRP A 5 -41.03 6.82 12.96
C TRP A 5 -42.50 6.85 13.41
N GLU A 6 -42.81 6.33 14.59
CA GLU A 6 -44.18 6.41 15.17
C GLU A 6 -44.64 7.85 15.46
N ARG A 7 -43.74 8.78 15.81
CA ARG A 7 -44.09 10.19 16.06
C ARG A 7 -44.45 10.99 14.81
N ARG A 8 -43.93 10.61 13.64
CA ARG A 8 -44.24 11.27 12.36
C ARG A 8 -45.60 10.86 11.76
N GLY A 9 -46.09 9.69 12.09
CA GLY A 9 -47.38 9.18 11.59
C GLY A 9 -48.64 9.84 12.23
N ARG A 10 -48.50 10.58 13.34
CA ARG A 10 -49.62 11.15 14.08
C ARG A 10 -50.11 12.54 13.60
N ARG A 11 -49.59 13.10 12.54
CA ARG A 11 -49.92 14.48 12.13
C ARG A 11 -50.80 14.63 10.88
N LYS A 12 -51.35 13.59 10.28
CA LYS A 12 -52.36 13.75 9.21
C LYS A 12 -53.29 12.53 9.18
N GLY A 13 -54.53 12.75 9.51
CA GLY A 13 -55.62 11.81 9.17
C GLY A 13 -56.56 11.50 10.32
N ARG A 14 -57.66 12.22 10.37
CA ARG A 14 -58.83 11.94 11.17
C ARG A 14 -59.56 10.74 10.53
N ARG A 15 -59.90 9.69 11.36
CA ARG A 15 -60.75 8.53 11.08
C ARG A 15 -60.09 7.35 10.34
N GLU A 16 -59.63 6.38 11.15
CA GLU A 16 -60.27 5.07 11.30
C GLU A 16 -59.50 4.30 12.39
N ARG A 17 -60.21 3.86 13.43
CA ARG A 17 -59.65 3.00 14.47
C ARG A 17 -59.42 1.62 13.89
N SER A 18 -58.27 1.42 13.29
CA SER A 18 -57.71 0.09 13.12
C SER A 18 -56.98 -0.28 14.40
N THR A 19 -57.59 -1.13 15.19
CA THR A 19 -57.00 -1.76 16.37
C THR A 19 -56.00 -2.82 15.95
N ARG A 20 -54.81 -2.42 15.46
CA ARG A 20 -53.67 -3.30 15.46
C ARG A 20 -52.92 -3.10 16.77
N PRO A 21 -52.80 -4.13 17.65
CA PRO A 21 -52.00 -4.00 18.85
C PRO A 21 -50.53 -3.74 18.44
N SER A 22 -49.96 -2.63 18.94
CA SER A 22 -48.51 -2.41 18.78
C SER A 22 -47.79 -3.52 19.56
N CYS A 23 -46.79 -4.15 18.99
CA CYS A 23 -46.02 -5.21 19.66
C CYS A 23 -45.42 -4.78 21.01
N PHE A 24 -45.40 -3.49 21.29
CA PHE A 24 -44.86 -2.90 22.52
C PHE A 24 -45.92 -2.55 23.58
N ALA A 25 -47.23 -2.69 23.27
CA ALA A 25 -48.31 -2.27 24.18
C ALA A 25 -48.44 -3.14 25.45
N HIS A 26 -47.79 -4.29 25.51
CA HIS A 26 -47.93 -5.25 26.61
C HIS A 26 -46.62 -5.70 27.27
N THR A 27 -45.48 -5.08 26.93
CA THR A 27 -44.23 -5.41 27.62
C THR A 27 -44.21 -4.76 29.00
N PRO A 28 -44.11 -5.52 30.10
CA PRO A 28 -43.99 -4.95 31.43
C PRO A 28 -42.79 -4.00 31.46
N ARG A 29 -42.95 -2.81 32.01
CA ARG A 29 -41.85 -1.82 32.13
C ARG A 29 -40.56 -2.43 32.70
N ALA A 30 -40.70 -3.39 33.62
CA ALA A 30 -39.60 -4.15 34.20
C ALA A 30 -38.85 -4.98 33.16
N LEU A 31 -39.54 -5.67 32.23
CA LEU A 31 -38.87 -6.46 31.15
C LEU A 31 -38.16 -5.53 30.17
N ALA A 32 -38.76 -4.40 29.79
CA ALA A 32 -38.10 -3.41 28.96
C ALA A 32 -36.84 -2.82 29.62
N ALA A 33 -36.90 -2.54 30.92
CA ALA A 33 -35.74 -2.09 31.69
C ALA A 33 -34.63 -3.17 31.76
N CYS A 34 -34.99 -4.43 32.01
CA CYS A 34 -34.03 -5.54 32.02
C CYS A 34 -33.35 -5.75 30.65
N LEU A 35 -34.11 -5.65 29.55
CA LEU A 35 -33.56 -5.75 28.21
C LEU A 35 -32.59 -4.59 27.88
N LEU A 36 -32.94 -3.36 28.30
CA LEU A 36 -32.07 -2.19 28.12
C LEU A 36 -30.79 -2.32 28.95
N VAL A 37 -30.90 -2.74 30.22
CA VAL A 37 -29.72 -2.98 31.07
C VAL A 37 -28.86 -4.13 30.49
N GLY A 38 -29.50 -5.22 30.06
CA GLY A 38 -28.78 -6.34 29.42
C GLY A 38 -28.04 -5.91 28.16
N ALA A 39 -28.69 -5.13 27.30
CA ALA A 39 -28.05 -4.60 26.09
C ALA A 39 -26.87 -3.65 26.42
N ALA A 40 -27.05 -2.79 27.45
CA ALA A 40 -25.97 -1.89 27.90
C ALA A 40 -24.77 -2.66 28.48
N VAL A 41 -25.03 -3.74 29.25
CA VAL A 41 -23.93 -4.60 29.78
C VAL A 41 -23.22 -5.31 28.67
N VAL A 42 -23.93 -5.89 27.69
CA VAL A 42 -23.30 -6.54 26.53
C VAL A 42 -22.45 -5.54 25.73
N GLN A 43 -23.00 -4.35 25.48
CA GLN A 43 -22.27 -3.30 24.77
C GLN A 43 -21.00 -2.86 25.53
N LEU A 44 -21.10 -2.66 26.83
CA LEU A 44 -19.96 -2.28 27.67
C LEU A 44 -18.88 -3.38 27.68
N THR A 45 -19.30 -4.64 27.78
CA THR A 45 -18.36 -5.78 27.74
C THR A 45 -17.66 -5.87 26.39
N ALA A 46 -18.36 -5.67 25.29
CA ALA A 46 -17.76 -5.65 23.95
C ALA A 46 -16.74 -4.52 23.80
N VAL A 47 -17.09 -3.30 24.26
CA VAL A 47 -16.16 -2.15 24.22
C VAL A 47 -14.91 -2.41 25.07
N LEU A 48 -15.07 -3.00 26.25
CA LEU A 48 -13.94 -3.34 27.12
C LEU A 48 -13.05 -4.45 26.52
N ALA A 49 -13.66 -5.42 25.86
CA ALA A 49 -12.90 -6.48 25.16
C ALA A 49 -12.07 -5.88 24.01
N VAL A 50 -12.69 -5.02 23.18
CA VAL A 50 -11.99 -4.30 22.11
C VAL A 50 -10.87 -3.41 22.66
N ALA A 51 -11.12 -2.67 23.77
CA ALA A 51 -10.11 -1.80 24.37
C ALA A 51 -8.95 -2.56 25.05
N ALA A 52 -9.15 -3.83 25.38
CA ALA A 52 -8.11 -4.68 25.96
C ALA A 52 -7.23 -5.36 24.91
N ASP A 53 -7.64 -5.37 23.65
CA ASP A 53 -6.87 -5.93 22.54
C ASP A 53 -6.16 -4.79 21.81
N ASP A 54 -4.99 -4.45 22.34
CA ASP A 54 -4.16 -3.30 21.90
C ASP A 54 -2.81 -3.79 21.35
N ARG A 55 -2.80 -4.98 20.76
CA ARG A 55 -1.57 -5.60 20.24
C ARG A 55 -1.50 -5.47 18.73
N GLY A 56 -0.47 -4.77 18.26
CA GLY A 56 -0.13 -4.66 16.85
C GLY A 56 -0.79 -3.50 16.11
N ILE A 57 -0.29 -3.27 14.91
CA ILE A 57 -0.83 -2.28 13.97
C ILE A 57 -2.22 -2.73 13.52
N GLN A 58 -3.19 -1.82 13.49
CA GLN A 58 -4.60 -2.10 13.18
C GLN A 58 -5.30 -3.05 14.19
N SER A 59 -4.85 -2.99 15.45
CA SER A 59 -5.54 -3.72 16.52
C SER A 59 -7.03 -3.33 16.62
N PRO A 60 -7.90 -4.21 17.16
CA PRO A 60 -9.31 -3.86 17.39
C PRO A 60 -9.50 -2.55 18.17
N SER A 61 -8.59 -2.25 19.10
CA SER A 61 -8.60 -0.99 19.86
C SER A 61 -8.32 0.22 18.97
N GLU A 62 -7.36 0.12 18.09
CA GLU A 62 -6.98 1.17 17.15
C GLU A 62 -8.08 1.40 16.09
N LEU A 63 -8.59 0.33 15.47
CA LEU A 63 -9.72 0.39 14.52
C LEU A 63 -11.01 0.98 15.13
N TYR A 64 -11.23 0.78 16.43
CA TYR A 64 -12.41 1.33 17.12
C TYR A 64 -12.30 2.82 17.41
N ARG A 65 -11.09 3.35 17.58
CA ARG A 65 -10.81 4.75 17.96
C ARG A 65 -10.32 5.60 16.79
N GLY A 66 -9.68 4.98 15.80
CA GLY A 66 -9.10 5.62 14.64
C GLY A 66 -10.10 5.90 13.51
N PRO A 67 -9.62 6.34 12.35
CA PRO A 67 -10.44 6.46 11.14
C PRO A 67 -11.07 5.11 10.79
N VAL A 68 -12.31 5.12 10.31
CA VAL A 68 -12.99 3.89 9.92
C VAL A 68 -12.31 3.31 8.67
N GLU A 69 -11.74 2.13 8.83
CA GLU A 69 -11.34 1.25 7.72
C GLU A 69 -12.49 0.27 7.51
N PRO A 70 -13.35 0.46 6.49
CA PRO A 70 -14.68 -0.17 6.46
C PRO A 70 -14.63 -1.69 6.53
N GLU A 71 -13.71 -2.31 5.81
CA GLU A 71 -13.63 -3.77 5.72
C GLU A 71 -13.13 -4.41 7.00
N LEU A 72 -12.03 -3.89 7.56
CA LEU A 72 -11.48 -4.36 8.83
C LEU A 72 -12.46 -4.08 9.98
N SER A 73 -13.05 -2.90 10.00
CA SER A 73 -14.05 -2.55 11.01
C SER A 73 -15.29 -3.44 10.92
N VAL A 74 -15.73 -3.80 9.71
CA VAL A 74 -16.85 -4.74 9.54
C VAL A 74 -16.47 -6.14 9.99
N SER A 75 -15.28 -6.61 9.68
CA SER A 75 -14.82 -7.95 10.10
C SER A 75 -14.68 -8.07 11.62
N HIS A 76 -14.17 -7.04 12.29
CA HIS A 76 -13.99 -7.05 13.75
C HIS A 76 -15.25 -6.69 14.52
N PHE A 77 -16.07 -5.77 14.04
CA PHE A 77 -17.17 -5.17 14.80
C PHE A 77 -18.56 -5.43 14.21
N GLY A 78 -18.61 -5.93 12.98
CA GLY A 78 -19.84 -6.10 12.21
C GLY A 78 -20.41 -4.78 11.66
N VAL A 79 -21.25 -4.88 10.63
CA VAL A 79 -21.80 -3.76 9.85
C VAL A 79 -22.43 -2.66 10.70
N LEU A 80 -23.23 -3.02 11.73
CA LEU A 80 -23.95 -2.02 12.54
C LEU A 80 -23.01 -1.17 13.41
N THR A 81 -21.95 -1.76 13.95
CA THR A 81 -20.95 -1.01 14.73
C THR A 81 -20.12 -0.12 13.84
N THR A 82 -19.69 -0.64 12.68
CA THR A 82 -18.94 0.14 11.69
C THR A 82 -19.73 1.34 11.18
N LEU A 83 -21.00 1.16 10.77
CA LEU A 83 -21.88 2.28 10.37
C LEU A 83 -22.08 3.30 11.50
N ARG A 84 -22.11 2.85 12.75
CA ARG A 84 -22.19 3.78 13.89
C ARG A 84 -20.91 4.59 14.05
N LEU A 85 -19.73 3.96 13.92
CA LEU A 85 -18.43 4.63 14.00
C LEU A 85 -18.29 5.65 12.88
N ASP A 86 -18.61 5.26 11.66
CA ASP A 86 -18.60 6.12 10.48
C ASP A 86 -19.53 7.33 10.65
N ALA A 87 -20.78 7.09 11.09
CA ALA A 87 -21.72 8.17 11.39
C ALA A 87 -21.25 9.10 12.53
N GLN A 88 -20.52 8.58 13.51
CA GLN A 88 -19.94 9.39 14.58
C GLN A 88 -18.82 10.30 14.06
N GLN A 89 -17.94 9.80 13.19
CA GLN A 89 -16.88 10.58 12.57
C GLN A 89 -17.45 11.67 11.64
N LEU A 90 -18.44 11.34 10.80
CA LEU A 90 -19.12 12.30 9.94
C LEU A 90 -19.83 13.43 10.72
N LEU A 91 -20.40 13.11 11.90
CA LEU A 91 -21.09 14.08 12.74
C LEU A 91 -20.14 14.93 13.60
N ALA A 92 -18.95 14.43 13.88
CA ALA A 92 -17.93 15.16 14.65
C ALA A 92 -17.27 16.29 13.85
N GLY A 93 -17.39 16.27 12.50
CA GLY A 93 -17.06 17.41 11.63
C GLY A 93 -15.58 17.72 11.47
N GLU A 94 -14.69 17.07 12.18
CA GLU A 94 -13.23 17.07 12.03
C GLU A 94 -12.72 15.75 12.59
N LEU A 95 -11.84 15.09 11.84
CA LEU A 95 -10.95 14.10 12.46
C LEU A 95 -10.24 14.87 13.57
N PRO A 96 -10.20 14.38 14.82
CA PRO A 96 -9.45 15.07 15.86
C PRO A 96 -8.03 15.29 15.29
N GLU A 97 -7.61 16.54 15.18
CA GLU A 97 -6.19 16.85 15.12
C GLU A 97 -5.63 16.19 16.37
N LEU A 98 -4.95 15.07 16.19
CA LEU A 98 -4.13 14.51 17.24
C LEU A 98 -3.06 15.56 17.49
N GLU A 99 -3.31 16.47 18.43
CA GLU A 99 -2.20 17.11 19.13
C GLU A 99 -1.35 15.95 19.62
N LEU A 100 -0.21 15.77 18.98
CA LEU A 100 0.84 14.93 19.51
C LEU A 100 1.25 15.56 20.83
N GLU A 101 0.57 15.21 21.93
CA GLU A 101 1.24 15.32 23.22
C GLU A 101 2.52 14.52 23.04
N PRO A 102 3.70 15.14 23.24
CA PRO A 102 4.93 14.39 23.23
C PRO A 102 4.70 13.24 24.20
N PRO A 103 5.05 12.00 23.86
CA PRO A 103 4.77 10.84 24.70
C PRO A 103 5.17 11.23 26.12
N VAL A 104 4.19 11.30 27.02
CA VAL A 104 4.45 11.48 28.45
C VAL A 104 5.21 10.22 28.83
N GLY A 105 6.53 10.36 28.75
CA GLY A 105 7.42 9.26 28.96
C GLY A 105 7.13 8.64 30.32
N ARG A 106 6.54 7.45 30.32
CA ARG A 106 7.08 6.49 31.27
C ARG A 106 8.57 6.49 30.97
N PRO A 107 9.44 6.81 31.94
CA PRO A 107 10.85 6.63 31.74
C PRO A 107 11.00 5.16 31.30
N ALA A 108 11.22 4.93 30.04
CA ALA A 108 11.68 3.65 29.58
C ALA A 108 12.88 3.36 30.45
N ALA A 109 12.85 2.26 31.20
CA ALA A 109 14.05 1.80 31.86
C ALA A 109 15.12 1.84 30.77
N PRO A 110 16.24 2.53 30.95
CA PRO A 110 17.21 2.67 29.89
C PRO A 110 17.56 1.27 29.44
N MET A 111 17.12 0.92 28.23
CA MET A 111 17.64 -0.27 27.59
C MET A 111 19.14 -0.07 27.57
N PRO A 112 19.94 -1.08 27.98
CA PRO A 112 21.39 -0.96 27.90
C PRO A 112 21.69 -0.71 26.41
N VAL A 113 21.91 0.55 26.08
CA VAL A 113 22.45 0.95 24.79
C VAL A 113 23.76 0.22 24.67
N ARG A 114 23.82 -0.82 23.86
CA ARG A 114 25.08 -1.43 23.44
C ARG A 114 25.70 -0.44 22.47
N PRO A 115 26.73 0.31 22.86
CA PRO A 115 27.38 1.29 21.97
C PRO A 115 27.88 0.64 20.67
N GLU A 116 28.11 -0.67 20.71
CA GLU A 116 28.57 -1.50 19.61
C GLU A 116 27.53 -1.67 18.49
N LEU A 117 26.21 -1.49 18.78
CA LEU A 117 25.14 -1.55 17.77
C LEU A 117 24.82 -0.18 17.15
N LEU A 118 25.29 0.91 17.75
CA LEU A 118 25.18 2.28 17.23
C LEU A 118 26.44 2.77 16.53
N ALA A 119 27.52 2.00 16.58
CA ALA A 119 28.64 2.24 15.70
C ALA A 119 28.22 1.80 14.29
N TRP A 120 27.81 2.75 13.45
CA TRP A 120 27.85 2.55 12.02
C TRP A 120 29.22 1.95 11.73
N PRO A 121 29.31 0.85 10.94
CA PRO A 121 30.61 0.37 10.51
C PRO A 121 31.35 1.57 9.95
N GLU A 122 32.53 1.87 10.50
CA GLU A 122 33.36 2.94 9.96
C GLU A 122 33.44 2.74 8.45
N PRO A 123 33.22 3.79 7.64
CA PRO A 123 33.37 3.64 6.20
C PRO A 123 34.74 3.00 5.97
N PRO A 124 34.84 1.97 5.10
CA PRO A 124 36.07 1.23 4.89
C PRO A 124 37.20 2.23 4.68
N SER A 125 38.25 2.12 5.51
CA SER A 125 39.38 3.03 5.58
C SER A 125 39.82 3.45 4.18
N GLU A 126 39.97 4.75 3.99
CA GLU A 126 40.44 5.45 2.80
C GLU A 126 41.51 4.68 1.99
N SER A 127 41.11 3.88 1.02
CA SER A 127 42.05 3.45 -0.01
C SER A 127 41.44 3.15 -1.38
N ARG A 128 40.14 3.33 -1.58
CA ARG A 128 39.58 3.48 -2.92
C ARG A 128 38.77 4.78 -2.93
N LYS A 129 39.34 5.85 -3.55
CA LYS A 129 38.52 6.94 -4.06
C LYS A 129 37.47 6.29 -4.92
N SER A 130 36.20 6.35 -4.50
CA SER A 130 35.10 5.84 -5.30
C SER A 130 35.21 6.44 -6.70
N ALA A 131 35.18 5.60 -7.72
CA ALA A 131 35.19 6.05 -9.12
C ALA A 131 33.86 6.75 -9.48
N TYR A 132 32.87 6.70 -8.62
CA TYR A 132 31.51 7.16 -8.85
C TYR A 132 31.21 8.47 -8.12
N ALA A 133 30.53 9.39 -8.83
CA ALA A 133 30.04 10.64 -8.27
C ALA A 133 28.88 10.41 -7.30
N PRO A 134 28.69 11.32 -6.32
CA PRO A 134 27.53 11.28 -5.43
C PRO A 134 26.22 11.64 -6.17
N ASN A 135 25.11 11.13 -5.68
CA ASN A 135 23.76 11.53 -6.09
C ASN A 135 23.33 12.76 -5.26
N VAL A 136 23.71 13.94 -5.71
CA VAL A 136 23.39 15.23 -5.06
C VAL A 136 23.02 16.26 -6.12
N LEU A 137 22.14 17.18 -5.72
CA LEU A 137 21.86 18.42 -6.44
C LEU A 137 22.62 19.59 -5.79
N ASP A 138 22.76 20.69 -6.52
CA ASP A 138 23.37 21.93 -6.02
C ASP A 138 22.32 22.71 -5.21
N ILE A 139 22.12 22.28 -3.95
CA ILE A 139 21.20 22.92 -3.01
C ILE A 139 21.97 23.81 -2.04
N ASP A 140 21.70 25.10 -2.04
CA ASP A 140 22.30 26.06 -1.10
C ASP A 140 21.63 25.97 0.30
N PHE A 141 21.92 24.87 1.01
CA PHE A 141 21.44 24.70 2.40
C PHE A 141 21.87 25.82 3.35
N ALA A 142 23.01 26.48 3.09
CA ALA A 142 23.46 27.57 3.94
C ALA A 142 22.58 28.80 3.76
N GLY A 143 22.21 29.14 2.51
CA GLY A 143 21.26 30.20 2.20
C GLY A 143 19.86 29.88 2.77
N LEU A 144 19.36 28.66 2.55
CA LEU A 144 18.07 28.21 3.11
C LEU A 144 18.02 28.36 4.63
N LEU A 145 19.06 27.93 5.36
CA LEU A 145 19.15 28.05 6.80
C LEU A 145 19.22 29.52 7.28
N ALA A 146 19.83 30.40 6.50
CA ALA A 146 19.95 31.82 6.86
C ALA A 146 18.63 32.59 6.72
N GLU A 147 17.75 32.15 5.81
CA GLU A 147 16.48 32.80 5.50
C GLU A 147 15.28 32.15 6.21
N GLU A 148 15.43 30.92 6.72
CA GLU A 148 14.34 30.17 7.34
C GLU A 148 13.96 30.72 8.71
N THR A 149 12.67 30.91 8.92
CA THR A 149 12.10 31.45 10.17
C THR A 149 11.39 30.39 11.00
N ASP A 150 10.98 29.26 10.39
CA ASP A 150 10.39 28.14 11.09
C ASP A 150 11.50 27.24 11.68
N PRO A 151 11.58 27.09 13.01
CA PRO A 151 12.63 26.28 13.64
C PRO A 151 12.62 24.81 13.19
N ALA A 152 11.43 24.22 12.93
CA ALA A 152 11.33 22.83 12.51
C ALA A 152 11.86 22.64 11.08
N VAL A 153 11.57 23.58 10.16
CA VAL A 153 12.11 23.56 8.80
C VAL A 153 13.62 23.83 8.80
N ALA A 154 14.09 24.75 9.66
CA ALA A 154 15.53 24.99 9.83
C ALA A 154 16.28 23.74 10.32
N GLU A 155 15.69 22.99 11.25
CA GLU A 155 16.24 21.70 11.70
C GLU A 155 16.33 20.67 10.56
N LEU A 156 15.31 20.61 9.69
CA LEU A 156 15.34 19.73 8.51
C LEU A 156 16.44 20.16 7.51
N HIS A 157 16.59 21.45 7.22
CA HIS A 157 17.69 21.92 6.37
C HIS A 157 19.06 21.54 6.94
N GLN A 158 19.24 21.71 8.24
CA GLN A 158 20.47 21.31 8.90
C GLN A 158 20.70 19.80 8.82
N TYR A 159 19.67 18.98 9.08
CA TYR A 159 19.73 17.54 9.01
C TYR A 159 20.13 17.06 7.60
N PHE A 160 19.42 17.50 6.55
CA PHE A 160 19.70 17.08 5.19
C PHE A 160 21.05 17.54 4.67
N SER A 161 21.52 18.71 5.08
CA SER A 161 22.86 19.21 4.72
C SER A 161 23.99 18.31 5.22
N GLN A 162 23.77 17.60 6.34
CA GLN A 162 24.77 16.77 7.00
C GLN A 162 24.68 15.28 6.61
N ARG A 163 23.58 14.84 5.96
CA ARG A 163 23.47 13.45 5.51
C ARG A 163 24.52 13.11 4.45
N PRO A 164 25.24 11.97 4.57
CA PRO A 164 26.09 11.51 3.51
C PRO A 164 25.23 11.09 2.31
N PRO A 165 25.55 11.55 1.11
CA PRO A 165 24.82 11.13 -0.09
C PRO A 165 25.22 9.71 -0.52
N THR A 166 24.31 9.03 -1.22
CA THR A 166 24.65 7.78 -1.91
C THR A 166 25.49 8.09 -3.16
N LEU A 167 26.32 7.13 -3.56
CA LEU A 167 27.12 7.25 -4.75
C LEU A 167 26.41 6.60 -5.95
N LYS A 168 26.66 7.05 -7.16
CA LYS A 168 26.35 6.32 -8.39
C LYS A 168 27.08 4.97 -8.37
N ASN A 169 26.71 4.03 -9.25
CA ASN A 169 27.35 2.71 -9.37
C ASN A 169 27.42 2.27 -10.84
N GLU A 170 27.91 1.05 -11.08
CA GLU A 170 28.03 0.46 -12.41
C GLU A 170 26.70 0.31 -13.15
N TYR A 171 25.57 0.30 -12.44
CA TYR A 171 24.24 0.20 -13.02
C TYR A 171 23.59 1.57 -13.27
N THR A 172 24.21 2.68 -12.88
CA THR A 172 23.65 4.02 -13.10
C THR A 172 23.39 4.25 -14.60
N GLY A 173 22.14 4.54 -14.94
CA GLY A 173 21.72 4.75 -16.33
C GLY A 173 21.50 3.46 -17.14
N ARG A 174 21.56 2.27 -16.54
CA ARG A 174 21.34 0.98 -17.22
C ARG A 174 20.02 0.93 -18.00
N PHE A 175 19.01 1.62 -17.52
CA PHE A 175 17.66 1.67 -18.11
C PHE A 175 17.32 3.03 -18.74
N ALA A 176 18.29 3.92 -18.92
CA ALA A 176 18.07 5.21 -19.56
C ALA A 176 17.42 5.06 -20.93
N GLY A 177 16.32 5.79 -21.18
CA GLY A 177 15.60 5.77 -22.46
C GLY A 177 14.66 4.57 -22.68
N LYS A 178 14.52 3.67 -21.69
CA LYS A 178 13.56 2.54 -21.77
C LYS A 178 12.17 2.95 -21.29
N ASN A 179 11.15 2.22 -21.73
CA ASN A 179 9.81 2.28 -21.13
C ASN A 179 9.87 1.77 -19.70
N LEU A 180 8.99 2.29 -18.82
CA LEU A 180 8.84 1.80 -17.45
C LEU A 180 7.38 1.41 -17.17
N LEU A 181 7.16 0.16 -16.78
CA LEU A 181 5.95 -0.32 -16.11
C LEU A 181 6.28 -0.46 -14.63
N PHE A 182 5.72 0.43 -13.81
CA PHE A 182 5.92 0.46 -12.38
C PHE A 182 4.64 0.03 -11.69
N ILE A 183 4.67 -1.07 -10.95
CA ILE A 183 3.49 -1.78 -10.43
C ILE A 183 3.62 -1.90 -8.92
N THR A 184 2.64 -1.37 -8.21
CA THR A 184 2.41 -1.67 -6.80
C THR A 184 1.27 -2.66 -6.73
N ALA A 185 1.56 -3.87 -6.26
CA ALA A 185 0.61 -4.99 -6.26
C ALA A 185 0.00 -5.17 -4.88
N GLU A 186 -1.35 -5.11 -4.83
CA GLU A 186 -2.14 -5.26 -3.61
C GLU A 186 -1.90 -6.62 -2.93
N GLY A 187 -1.49 -6.58 -1.65
CA GLY A 187 -1.29 -7.78 -0.83
C GLY A 187 -0.24 -8.76 -1.37
N PHE A 188 0.66 -8.30 -2.23
CA PHE A 188 1.66 -9.15 -2.89
C PHE A 188 2.78 -9.53 -1.93
N TRP A 189 3.05 -10.83 -1.86
CA TRP A 189 4.02 -11.42 -0.94
C TRP A 189 4.87 -12.46 -1.67
N LYS A 190 6.05 -12.81 -1.14
CA LYS A 190 6.96 -13.75 -1.81
C LYS A 190 6.33 -15.10 -2.18
N TYR A 191 5.35 -15.56 -1.42
CA TYR A 191 4.64 -16.81 -1.69
C TYR A 191 3.61 -16.73 -2.82
N ALA A 192 3.32 -15.53 -3.35
CA ALA A 192 2.61 -15.38 -4.61
C ALA A 192 3.49 -15.78 -5.81
N VAL A 193 4.82 -15.84 -5.66
CA VAL A 193 5.76 -16.23 -6.70
C VAL A 193 5.93 -17.74 -6.70
N ASN A 194 5.24 -18.43 -7.62
CA ASN A 194 5.18 -19.88 -7.68
C ASN A 194 5.40 -20.40 -9.11
N GLU A 195 6.34 -21.32 -9.31
CA GLU A 195 6.71 -21.83 -10.63
C GLU A 195 5.53 -22.45 -11.39
N THR A 196 4.61 -23.10 -10.67
CA THR A 196 3.47 -23.81 -11.25
C THR A 196 2.26 -22.91 -11.46
N TYR A 197 1.90 -22.11 -10.46
CA TYR A 197 0.64 -21.36 -10.44
C TYR A 197 0.77 -19.92 -10.94
N THR A 198 1.97 -19.33 -10.82
CA THR A 198 2.28 -17.96 -11.27
C THR A 198 3.61 -17.93 -12.04
N PRO A 199 3.70 -18.68 -13.18
CA PRO A 199 4.97 -18.89 -13.88
C PRO A 199 5.58 -17.60 -14.45
N THR A 200 4.77 -16.58 -14.74
CA THR A 200 5.28 -15.30 -15.23
C THR A 200 5.94 -14.51 -14.10
N LEU A 201 5.30 -14.44 -12.94
CA LEU A 201 5.89 -13.85 -11.74
C LEU A 201 7.19 -14.57 -11.35
N TRP A 202 7.17 -15.93 -11.39
CA TRP A 202 8.36 -16.73 -11.15
C TRP A 202 9.50 -16.36 -12.09
N LYS A 203 9.24 -16.33 -13.38
CA LYS A 203 10.23 -15.96 -14.39
C LYS A 203 10.81 -14.57 -14.12
N LEU A 204 9.97 -13.56 -13.97
CA LEU A 204 10.41 -12.18 -13.77
C LEU A 204 11.22 -11.99 -12.48
N ALA A 205 10.87 -12.72 -11.43
CA ALA A 205 11.58 -12.67 -10.14
C ALA A 205 12.97 -13.33 -10.19
N HIS A 206 13.22 -14.24 -11.15
CA HIS A 206 14.47 -15.01 -11.22
C HIS A 206 15.37 -14.65 -12.42
N GLU A 207 14.86 -13.92 -13.41
CA GLU A 207 15.62 -13.56 -14.61
C GLU A 207 16.07 -12.07 -14.63
N GLY A 208 15.70 -11.26 -13.61
CA GLY A 208 16.03 -9.85 -13.50
C GLY A 208 17.11 -9.54 -12.46
N PHE A 209 16.94 -8.41 -11.77
CA PHE A 209 17.61 -8.17 -10.50
C PHE A 209 16.92 -9.00 -9.43
N VAL A 210 17.64 -9.89 -8.79
CA VAL A 210 17.15 -10.82 -7.77
C VAL A 210 17.54 -10.28 -6.40
N PHE A 211 16.56 -9.74 -5.68
CA PHE A 211 16.76 -9.19 -4.34
C PHE A 211 16.50 -10.27 -3.30
N GLU A 212 17.55 -10.87 -2.76
CA GLU A 212 17.43 -11.99 -1.81
C GLU A 212 16.83 -11.57 -0.46
N ASN A 213 17.01 -10.32 -0.08
CA ASN A 213 16.63 -9.76 1.22
C ASN A 213 15.77 -8.51 1.05
N PHE A 214 14.63 -8.64 0.35
CA PHE A 214 13.68 -7.54 0.19
C PHE A 214 12.51 -7.69 1.19
N TYR A 215 12.15 -6.57 1.82
CA TYR A 215 11.10 -6.52 2.84
C TYR A 215 10.05 -5.48 2.49
N THR A 216 8.77 -5.83 2.70
CA THR A 216 7.64 -4.91 2.51
C THR A 216 6.99 -4.62 3.86
N PRO A 217 7.30 -3.47 4.49
CA PRO A 217 6.70 -3.10 5.77
C PRO A 217 5.18 -2.89 5.66
N LEU A 218 4.46 -3.16 6.73
CA LEU A 218 3.08 -2.70 6.89
C LEU A 218 3.08 -1.37 7.63
N TRP A 219 2.55 -0.33 6.98
CA TRP A 219 2.43 1.01 7.53
C TRP A 219 1.04 1.27 8.12
N TRP A 220 0.87 2.44 8.74
CA TRP A 220 -0.31 2.83 9.52
C TRP A 220 -1.64 2.75 8.76
N LYS A 221 -1.64 3.05 7.47
CA LYS A 221 -2.82 3.09 6.60
C LYS A 221 -2.73 2.06 5.47
N SER A 222 -2.10 0.92 5.78
CA SER A 222 -1.94 -0.24 4.88
C SER A 222 -1.62 0.15 3.42
N THR A 223 -2.48 -0.20 2.47
CA THR A 223 -2.31 0.00 1.04
C THR A 223 -1.85 1.41 0.67
N THR A 224 -2.55 2.45 1.16
CA THR A 224 -2.23 3.83 0.77
C THR A 224 -0.87 4.30 1.27
N ASP A 225 -0.42 3.82 2.43
CA ASP A 225 0.90 4.16 2.98
C ASP A 225 2.01 3.30 2.35
N GLY A 226 1.74 2.04 2.03
CA GLY A 226 2.64 1.18 1.25
C GLY A 226 2.87 1.76 -0.14
N GLU A 227 1.82 2.12 -0.85
CA GLU A 227 1.87 2.80 -2.14
C GLU A 227 2.65 4.13 -2.06
N TYR A 228 2.38 4.95 -1.02
CA TYR A 228 3.12 6.20 -0.76
C TYR A 228 4.62 5.95 -0.61
N THR A 229 5.00 4.96 0.18
CA THR A 229 6.40 4.60 0.43
C THR A 229 7.12 4.19 -0.86
N VAL A 230 6.50 3.34 -1.67
CA VAL A 230 7.02 2.86 -2.97
C VAL A 230 7.21 4.02 -3.95
N CYS A 231 6.22 4.93 -4.04
CA CYS A 231 6.23 6.02 -5.02
C CYS A 231 7.12 7.20 -4.62
N THR A 232 7.38 7.41 -3.32
CA THR A 232 8.01 8.65 -2.84
C THR A 232 9.33 8.43 -2.12
N SER A 233 9.62 7.21 -1.66
CA SER A 233 10.74 6.93 -0.74
C SER A 233 10.71 7.77 0.54
N LEU A 234 9.50 8.09 1.03
CA LEU A 234 9.28 8.82 2.28
C LEU A 234 8.52 7.96 3.28
N ILE A 235 8.83 8.14 4.55
CA ILE A 235 8.16 7.45 5.64
C ILE A 235 6.76 8.07 5.83
N PRO A 236 5.68 7.29 5.78
CA PRO A 236 4.34 7.82 5.98
C PRO A 236 4.09 8.23 7.43
N THR A 237 3.09 9.09 7.64
CA THR A 237 2.69 9.54 8.98
C THR A 237 1.51 8.73 9.51
N SER A 238 1.51 8.43 10.81
CA SER A 238 0.39 7.76 11.48
C SER A 238 -0.86 8.64 11.62
N ALA A 239 -0.70 9.97 11.60
CA ALA A 239 -1.77 10.92 11.93
C ALA A 239 -2.86 10.99 10.84
N ARG A 240 -2.49 10.85 9.57
CA ARG A 240 -3.41 10.96 8.42
C ARG A 240 -2.85 10.22 7.21
N ARG A 241 -3.66 10.03 6.17
CA ARG A 241 -3.19 9.45 4.90
C ARG A 241 -2.13 10.35 4.28
N SER A 242 -0.92 9.81 4.11
CA SER A 242 0.24 10.59 3.65
C SER A 242 0.06 11.10 2.22
N PHE A 243 -0.54 10.33 1.32
CA PHE A 243 -0.87 10.79 -0.03
C PHE A 243 -1.81 11.99 -0.04
N GLN A 244 -2.90 11.93 0.75
CA GLN A 244 -3.85 13.05 0.86
C GLN A 244 -3.15 14.29 1.43
N ALA A 245 -2.32 14.10 2.45
CA ALA A 245 -1.59 15.20 3.09
C ALA A 245 -0.59 15.87 2.16
N SER A 246 0.06 15.10 1.28
CA SER A 246 1.07 15.58 0.34
C SER A 246 0.53 16.02 -1.02
N ALA A 247 -0.77 15.85 -1.30
CA ALA A 247 -1.36 16.14 -2.61
C ALA A 247 -1.23 17.60 -3.07
N GLY A 248 -0.91 18.52 -2.18
CA GLY A 248 -0.61 19.93 -2.49
C GLY A 248 0.85 20.31 -2.39
N ASN A 249 1.75 19.34 -2.13
CA ASN A 249 3.19 19.59 -2.02
C ASN A 249 3.89 19.32 -3.35
N ASP A 250 5.04 19.96 -3.57
CA ASP A 250 5.92 19.58 -4.66
C ASP A 250 6.54 18.21 -4.40
N MET A 251 6.41 17.28 -5.36
CA MET A 251 6.90 15.91 -5.27
C MET A 251 7.89 15.62 -6.43
N PRO A 252 9.03 16.36 -6.51
CA PRO A 252 9.87 16.42 -7.70
C PRO A 252 10.56 15.11 -8.04
N PHE A 253 10.76 14.20 -7.08
CA PHE A 253 11.48 12.94 -7.31
C PHE A 253 10.57 11.74 -7.63
N CYS A 254 9.23 11.91 -7.62
CA CYS A 254 8.34 10.86 -8.09
C CYS A 254 8.60 10.54 -9.56
N MET A 255 8.58 9.24 -9.92
CA MET A 255 8.90 8.79 -11.28
C MET A 255 8.03 9.45 -12.35
N GLY A 256 6.79 9.79 -12.04
CA GLY A 256 5.89 10.50 -12.94
C GLY A 256 6.49 11.83 -13.39
N TRP A 257 6.90 12.71 -12.48
CA TRP A 257 7.56 13.99 -12.82
C TRP A 257 8.92 13.79 -13.43
N MET A 258 9.76 12.93 -12.84
CA MET A 258 11.12 12.71 -13.29
C MET A 258 11.20 12.25 -14.75
N LEU A 259 10.29 11.36 -15.19
CA LEU A 259 10.24 10.88 -16.56
C LEU A 259 9.45 11.84 -17.48
N ARG A 260 8.41 12.51 -16.98
CA ARG A 260 7.68 13.55 -17.74
C ARG A 260 8.62 14.69 -18.15
N ASP A 261 9.53 15.11 -17.29
CA ASP A 261 10.55 16.12 -17.58
C ASP A 261 11.58 15.64 -18.63
N GLN A 262 11.72 14.31 -18.81
CA GLN A 262 12.50 13.72 -19.90
C GLN A 262 11.66 13.54 -21.21
N GLY A 263 10.41 13.99 -21.23
CA GLY A 263 9.53 13.91 -22.40
C GLY A 263 8.73 12.62 -22.53
N TYR A 264 8.66 11.81 -21.48
CA TYR A 264 7.81 10.62 -21.47
C TYR A 264 6.33 11.00 -21.28
N PRO A 265 5.38 10.44 -22.04
CA PRO A 265 4.00 10.36 -21.58
C PRO A 265 3.97 9.50 -20.31
N THR A 266 3.33 10.03 -19.25
CA THR A 266 3.25 9.38 -17.93
C THR A 266 1.79 9.21 -17.54
N ALA A 267 1.36 7.97 -17.29
CA ALA A 267 0.00 7.66 -16.89
C ALA A 267 -0.02 6.76 -15.65
N ALA A 268 -1.03 6.93 -14.79
CA ALA A 268 -1.27 6.06 -13.65
C ALA A 268 -2.65 5.42 -13.77
N TYR A 269 -2.73 4.14 -13.44
CA TYR A 269 -3.94 3.33 -13.59
C TYR A 269 -4.28 2.60 -12.28
N HIS A 270 -5.60 2.54 -12.00
CA HIS A 270 -6.15 1.75 -10.91
C HIS A 270 -7.49 1.15 -11.35
N ASP A 271 -7.65 -0.13 -11.21
CA ASP A 271 -8.85 -0.85 -11.68
C ASP A 271 -10.05 -0.73 -10.75
N HIS A 272 -9.88 -0.16 -9.54
CA HIS A 272 -10.99 0.18 -8.65
C HIS A 272 -11.40 1.65 -8.79
N THR A 273 -12.32 2.15 -7.92
CA THR A 273 -12.93 3.48 -8.03
C THR A 273 -11.90 4.61 -7.91
N TRP A 274 -12.03 5.60 -8.76
CA TRP A 274 -11.06 6.70 -8.94
C TRP A 274 -10.88 7.62 -7.72
N THR A 275 -11.85 7.69 -6.81
CA THR A 275 -11.78 8.52 -5.60
C THR A 275 -11.28 7.76 -4.38
N TYR A 276 -11.08 6.44 -4.49
CA TYR A 276 -10.64 5.66 -3.35
C TYR A 276 -9.22 6.06 -2.93
N TYR A 277 -9.02 6.32 -1.65
CA TYR A 277 -7.80 6.89 -1.06
C TYR A 277 -7.36 8.25 -1.65
N ASP A 278 -8.27 9.02 -2.28
CA ASP A 278 -7.98 10.32 -2.89
C ASP A 278 -6.89 10.24 -3.99
N ARG A 279 -6.79 9.12 -4.72
CA ARG A 279 -5.81 8.94 -5.81
C ARG A 279 -5.98 9.94 -6.93
N ASN A 280 -7.21 10.42 -7.15
CA ASN A 280 -7.50 11.52 -8.07
C ASN A 280 -6.82 12.85 -7.71
N LEU A 281 -6.30 13.00 -6.52
CA LEU A 281 -5.52 14.15 -6.07
C LEU A 281 -4.02 13.83 -6.03
N SER A 282 -3.64 12.69 -5.46
CA SER A 282 -2.24 12.32 -5.23
C SER A 282 -1.51 11.94 -6.53
N HIS A 283 -2.14 11.18 -7.44
CA HIS A 283 -1.47 10.71 -8.64
C HIS A 283 -1.18 11.81 -9.66
N PRO A 284 -2.12 12.74 -9.96
CA PRO A 284 -1.78 13.94 -10.75
C PRO A 284 -0.69 14.78 -10.11
N ASN A 285 -0.67 14.87 -8.76
CA ASN A 285 0.37 15.59 -8.02
C ASN A 285 1.77 14.96 -8.16
N MET A 286 1.85 13.64 -8.41
CA MET A 286 3.10 12.93 -8.68
C MET A 286 3.51 12.97 -10.17
N GLY A 287 2.78 13.69 -11.03
CA GLY A 287 3.11 13.86 -12.44
C GLY A 287 2.46 12.84 -13.39
N TYR A 288 1.34 12.25 -13.02
CA TYR A 288 0.63 11.29 -13.86
C TYR A 288 -0.69 11.84 -14.42
N ASP A 289 -1.03 11.44 -15.64
CA ASP A 289 -2.41 11.45 -16.09
C ASP A 289 -3.10 10.22 -15.46
N PHE A 290 -4.04 10.47 -14.56
CA PHE A 290 -4.63 9.40 -13.75
C PHE A 290 -5.92 8.86 -14.35
N TYR A 291 -6.03 7.55 -14.44
CA TYR A 291 -7.20 6.81 -14.96
C TYR A 291 -7.58 5.67 -14.02
N ALA A 292 -8.87 5.57 -13.69
CA ALA A 292 -9.38 4.51 -12.87
C ALA A 292 -10.85 4.20 -13.24
N LEU A 293 -11.44 3.18 -12.62
CA LEU A 293 -12.85 2.85 -12.81
C LEU A 293 -13.73 4.08 -12.51
N GLY A 294 -14.56 4.45 -13.51
CA GLY A 294 -15.36 5.68 -13.47
C GLY A 294 -14.60 6.96 -13.83
N HIS A 295 -13.34 6.88 -14.22
CA HIS A 295 -12.51 8.00 -14.62
C HIS A 295 -11.57 7.65 -15.79
N GLY A 296 -12.14 7.35 -16.93
CA GLY A 296 -11.40 7.10 -18.18
C GLY A 296 -10.79 5.71 -18.33
N LEU A 297 -10.91 4.84 -17.35
CA LEU A 297 -10.65 3.42 -17.42
C LEU A 297 -11.97 2.66 -17.23
N GLU A 298 -12.31 1.82 -18.20
CA GLU A 298 -13.50 0.99 -18.16
C GLU A 298 -13.07 -0.48 -18.01
N VAL A 299 -13.23 -1.00 -16.81
CA VAL A 299 -13.10 -2.42 -16.45
C VAL A 299 -14.42 -2.93 -15.92
N THR A 300 -14.61 -4.24 -15.94
CA THR A 300 -15.82 -4.87 -15.40
C THR A 300 -15.84 -4.72 -13.88
N GLU A 301 -16.88 -4.09 -13.35
CA GLU A 301 -17.10 -3.98 -11.91
C GLU A 301 -17.25 -5.36 -11.28
N SER A 302 -16.38 -5.68 -10.36
CA SER A 302 -16.37 -6.88 -9.53
C SER A 302 -15.70 -6.58 -8.21
N TRP A 303 -15.58 -7.55 -7.32
CA TRP A 303 -14.76 -7.36 -6.12
C TRP A 303 -13.90 -8.60 -5.85
N PRO A 304 -12.56 -8.45 -5.88
CA PRO A 304 -11.83 -7.35 -6.52
C PRO A 304 -11.99 -7.37 -8.05
N GLU A 305 -11.64 -6.26 -8.70
CA GLU A 305 -11.57 -6.13 -10.14
C GLU A 305 -10.39 -6.91 -10.73
N SER A 306 -10.30 -6.93 -12.06
CA SER A 306 -9.34 -7.74 -12.81
C SER A 306 -8.12 -6.92 -13.25
N ASP A 307 -6.95 -7.20 -12.68
CA ASP A 307 -5.67 -6.64 -13.13
C ASP A 307 -5.39 -6.99 -14.60
N LEU A 308 -5.78 -8.19 -15.05
CA LEU A 308 -5.66 -8.59 -16.45
C LEU A 308 -6.49 -7.68 -17.36
N GLU A 309 -7.74 -7.39 -17.00
CA GLU A 309 -8.57 -6.48 -17.80
C GLU A 309 -7.98 -5.07 -17.82
N MET A 310 -7.47 -4.56 -16.72
CA MET A 310 -6.76 -3.27 -16.65
C MET A 310 -5.60 -3.24 -17.66
N MET A 311 -4.72 -4.24 -17.64
CA MET A 311 -3.60 -4.33 -18.58
C MET A 311 -4.06 -4.46 -20.04
N GLN A 312 -5.10 -5.21 -20.32
CA GLN A 312 -5.70 -5.33 -21.64
C GLN A 312 -6.25 -4.00 -22.19
N ARG A 313 -6.73 -3.12 -21.32
CA ARG A 313 -7.26 -1.79 -21.69
C ARG A 313 -6.17 -0.74 -21.87
N THR A 314 -5.01 -0.90 -21.23
CA THR A 314 -4.01 0.16 -21.08
C THR A 314 -2.72 -0.10 -21.88
N ILE A 315 -2.21 -1.32 -21.92
CA ILE A 315 -0.96 -1.67 -22.62
C ILE A 315 -1.04 -1.39 -24.13
N PRO A 316 -2.11 -1.76 -24.87
CA PRO A 316 -2.21 -1.42 -26.28
C PRO A 316 -2.21 0.09 -26.56
N LYS A 317 -2.77 0.90 -25.64
CA LYS A 317 -2.77 2.37 -25.78
C LYS A 317 -1.35 2.93 -25.61
N ALA A 318 -0.60 2.45 -24.60
CA ALA A 318 0.79 2.85 -24.39
C ALA A 318 1.68 2.47 -25.59
N LEU A 319 1.50 1.26 -26.13
CA LEU A 319 2.26 0.78 -27.29
C LEU A 319 1.93 1.52 -28.59
N ALA A 320 0.72 2.04 -28.74
CA ALA A 320 0.31 2.87 -29.88
C ALA A 320 0.72 4.35 -29.74
N GLY A 321 1.10 4.79 -28.55
CA GLY A 321 1.47 6.17 -28.23
C GLY A 321 2.93 6.50 -28.50
N GLU A 322 3.36 7.66 -27.97
CA GLU A 322 4.75 8.10 -28.01
C GLU A 322 5.64 7.24 -27.10
N LYS A 323 6.91 7.11 -27.45
CA LYS A 323 7.91 6.31 -26.73
C LYS A 323 9.18 7.13 -26.52
N PRO A 324 9.91 6.84 -25.44
CA PRO A 324 9.56 5.91 -24.36
C PRO A 324 8.37 6.40 -23.53
N PHE A 325 7.65 5.50 -22.87
CA PHE A 325 6.51 5.80 -22.00
C PHE A 325 6.73 5.29 -20.56
N HIS A 326 5.96 5.87 -19.63
CA HIS A 326 5.92 5.41 -18.24
C HIS A 326 4.48 5.23 -17.77
N ASN A 327 4.14 3.99 -17.39
CA ASN A 327 2.86 3.69 -16.76
C ASN A 327 3.11 3.18 -15.33
N TYR A 328 2.37 3.76 -14.39
CA TYR A 328 2.22 3.29 -13.03
C TYR A 328 0.91 2.51 -12.88
N TYR A 329 0.93 1.42 -12.14
CA TYR A 329 -0.24 0.59 -11.86
C TYR A 329 -0.34 0.32 -10.37
N MET A 330 -1.52 0.59 -9.79
CA MET A 330 -1.93 0.06 -8.50
C MET A 330 -2.99 -1.01 -8.76
N THR A 331 -2.67 -2.27 -8.46
CA THR A 331 -3.54 -3.41 -8.72
C THR A 331 -4.48 -3.68 -7.56
N VAL A 332 -5.50 -4.53 -7.74
CA VAL A 332 -6.47 -4.86 -6.70
C VAL A 332 -6.82 -6.35 -6.62
N SER A 333 -6.47 -7.16 -7.61
CA SER A 333 -6.88 -8.58 -7.64
C SER A 333 -6.43 -9.37 -6.39
N GLY A 334 -5.29 -8.99 -5.80
CA GLY A 334 -4.72 -9.60 -4.60
C GLY A 334 -5.36 -9.17 -3.27
N HIS A 335 -6.47 -8.41 -3.29
CA HIS A 335 -7.07 -7.86 -2.07
C HIS A 335 -7.66 -8.94 -1.15
N MET A 336 -7.37 -8.82 0.17
CA MET A 336 -7.95 -9.68 1.21
C MET A 336 -9.50 -9.58 1.22
N ASN A 337 -10.31 -10.41 1.85
CA ASN A 337 -10.08 -11.69 2.52
C ASN A 337 -10.09 -12.83 1.51
N TYR A 338 -9.14 -13.72 1.57
CA TYR A 338 -8.96 -14.78 0.56
C TYR A 338 -9.97 -15.92 0.74
N ASN A 339 -10.91 -16.08 -0.18
CA ASN A 339 -11.95 -17.10 -0.15
C ASN A 339 -12.58 -17.31 -1.55
N PHE A 340 -13.35 -18.38 -1.72
CA PHE A 340 -14.06 -18.69 -2.95
C PHE A 340 -15.56 -18.35 -2.92
N THR A 341 -16.00 -17.47 -2.04
CA THR A 341 -17.43 -17.12 -1.89
C THR A 341 -17.74 -15.65 -2.12
N GLY A 342 -16.76 -14.77 -2.02
CA GLY A 342 -16.96 -13.33 -2.14
C GLY A 342 -15.88 -12.58 -2.91
N LYS A 343 -14.86 -13.30 -3.41
CA LYS A 343 -13.71 -12.70 -4.11
C LYS A 343 -13.69 -13.16 -5.57
N ALA A 344 -14.03 -12.24 -6.48
CA ALA A 344 -14.22 -12.54 -7.88
C ALA A 344 -12.98 -13.18 -8.54
N MET A 345 -11.77 -12.68 -8.22
CA MET A 345 -10.56 -13.18 -8.85
C MET A 345 -10.14 -14.55 -8.29
N SER A 346 -10.32 -14.82 -7.00
CA SER A 346 -10.12 -16.17 -6.45
C SER A 346 -11.11 -17.16 -7.07
N ILE A 347 -12.40 -16.78 -7.17
CA ILE A 347 -13.44 -17.63 -7.78
C ILE A 347 -13.12 -17.91 -9.25
N LYS A 348 -12.64 -16.92 -10.00
CA LYS A 348 -12.27 -17.05 -11.42
C LYS A 348 -11.22 -18.15 -11.63
N HIS A 349 -10.26 -18.26 -10.73
CA HIS A 349 -9.13 -19.20 -10.82
C HIS A 349 -9.25 -20.39 -9.86
N GLN A 350 -10.43 -20.62 -9.28
CA GLN A 350 -10.66 -21.70 -8.30
C GLN A 350 -10.34 -23.11 -8.87
N ALA A 351 -10.66 -23.33 -10.15
CA ALA A 351 -10.47 -24.62 -10.77
C ALA A 351 -8.98 -25.00 -10.90
N GLU A 352 -8.10 -24.02 -11.11
CA GLU A 352 -6.67 -24.20 -11.30
C GLU A 352 -5.95 -24.59 -10.02
N VAL A 353 -6.51 -24.23 -8.85
CA VAL A 353 -5.95 -24.53 -7.53
C VAL A 353 -6.72 -25.63 -6.79
N ALA A 354 -7.71 -26.27 -7.44
CA ALA A 354 -8.60 -27.23 -6.80
C ALA A 354 -7.89 -28.49 -6.25
N GLU A 355 -6.77 -28.88 -6.85
CA GLU A 355 -5.97 -30.04 -6.45
C GLU A 355 -4.79 -29.67 -5.51
N LEU A 356 -4.71 -28.39 -5.08
CA LEU A 356 -3.66 -27.94 -4.20
C LEU A 356 -3.90 -28.45 -2.77
N ASP A 357 -2.92 -29.15 -2.21
CA ASP A 357 -2.98 -29.66 -0.83
C ASP A 357 -2.62 -28.56 0.18
N MET A 358 -3.49 -27.55 0.25
CA MET A 358 -3.37 -26.39 1.14
C MET A 358 -4.76 -25.99 1.65
N SER A 359 -4.79 -25.12 2.66
CA SER A 359 -6.04 -24.54 3.16
C SER A 359 -6.79 -23.74 2.08
N GLU A 360 -8.11 -23.57 2.26
CA GLU A 360 -8.92 -22.77 1.33
C GLU A 360 -8.38 -21.36 1.18
N GLU A 361 -7.94 -20.74 2.27
CA GLU A 361 -7.40 -19.38 2.27
C GLU A 361 -6.08 -19.28 1.49
N ALA A 362 -5.16 -20.23 1.69
CA ALA A 362 -3.91 -20.31 0.93
C ALA A 362 -4.14 -20.53 -0.57
N ALA A 363 -5.04 -21.47 -0.91
CA ALA A 363 -5.42 -21.73 -2.30
C ALA A 363 -6.08 -20.48 -2.95
N ALA A 364 -6.97 -19.78 -2.23
CA ALA A 364 -7.61 -18.56 -2.71
C ALA A 364 -6.62 -17.41 -2.88
N TYR A 365 -5.61 -17.29 -2.02
CA TYR A 365 -4.52 -16.33 -2.17
C TYR A 365 -3.71 -16.58 -3.45
N LEU A 366 -3.33 -17.81 -3.72
CA LEU A 366 -2.65 -18.15 -4.98
C LEU A 366 -3.55 -17.88 -6.18
N ALA A 367 -4.83 -18.26 -6.10
CA ALA A 367 -5.80 -18.05 -7.16
C ALA A 367 -5.94 -16.56 -7.54
N CYS A 368 -6.04 -15.65 -6.57
CA CYS A 368 -6.15 -14.23 -6.90
C CYS A 368 -4.86 -13.65 -7.50
N ASN A 369 -3.68 -14.17 -7.12
CA ASN A 369 -2.39 -13.78 -7.70
C ASN A 369 -2.15 -14.37 -9.11
N MET A 370 -2.88 -15.43 -9.51
CA MET A 370 -2.89 -15.90 -10.90
C MET A 370 -3.47 -14.86 -11.85
N GLU A 371 -4.38 -14.00 -11.38
CA GLU A 371 -4.89 -12.88 -12.18
C GLU A 371 -3.78 -11.87 -12.51
N LEU A 372 -2.97 -11.50 -11.51
CA LEU A 372 -1.79 -10.65 -11.71
C LEU A 372 -0.76 -11.32 -12.63
N ASP A 373 -0.51 -12.62 -12.46
CA ASP A 373 0.39 -13.38 -13.34
C ASP A 373 -0.05 -13.35 -14.79
N GLN A 374 -1.35 -13.56 -15.05
CA GLN A 374 -1.92 -13.49 -16.39
C GLN A 374 -1.89 -12.07 -16.96
N ALA A 375 -2.05 -11.05 -16.13
CA ALA A 375 -1.89 -9.64 -16.53
C ALA A 375 -0.47 -9.37 -17.02
N LEU A 376 0.53 -9.88 -16.31
CA LEU A 376 1.93 -9.77 -16.71
C LEU A 376 2.25 -10.61 -17.96
N ALA A 377 1.73 -11.84 -18.05
CA ALA A 377 1.90 -12.69 -19.23
C ALA A 377 1.36 -12.01 -20.49
N TYR A 378 0.14 -11.46 -20.43
CA TYR A 378 -0.45 -10.66 -21.49
C TYR A 378 0.43 -9.47 -21.85
N THR A 379 0.92 -8.74 -20.86
CA THR A 379 1.78 -7.56 -21.05
C THR A 379 3.07 -7.93 -21.78
N LEU A 380 3.77 -8.99 -21.35
CA LEU A 380 4.99 -9.47 -22.01
C LEU A 380 4.72 -9.88 -23.47
N GLU A 381 3.59 -10.53 -23.74
CA GLU A 381 3.21 -10.94 -25.10
C GLU A 381 2.98 -9.72 -26.01
N GLU A 382 2.25 -8.71 -25.53
CA GLU A 382 1.99 -7.49 -26.31
C GLU A 382 3.28 -6.67 -26.53
N LEU A 383 4.13 -6.54 -25.52
CA LEU A 383 5.46 -5.92 -25.65
C LEU A 383 6.32 -6.65 -26.69
N LYS A 384 6.29 -7.98 -26.68
CA LYS A 384 7.02 -8.79 -27.65
C LYS A 384 6.49 -8.60 -29.07
N LYS A 385 5.15 -8.59 -29.26
CA LYS A 385 4.50 -8.34 -30.56
C LYS A 385 4.86 -6.96 -31.13
N ALA A 386 4.96 -5.96 -30.23
CA ALA A 386 5.32 -4.59 -30.62
C ALA A 386 6.85 -4.39 -30.83
N GLY A 387 7.69 -5.38 -30.49
CA GLY A 387 9.15 -5.24 -30.53
C GLY A 387 9.74 -4.37 -29.42
N GLU A 388 8.99 -4.17 -28.33
CA GLU A 388 9.34 -3.30 -27.20
C GLU A 388 9.77 -4.08 -25.96
N LEU A 389 9.83 -5.42 -26.01
CA LEU A 389 10.15 -6.23 -24.83
C LEU A 389 11.54 -5.90 -24.24
N GLU A 390 12.55 -5.78 -25.07
CA GLU A 390 13.93 -5.43 -24.66
C GLU A 390 14.07 -3.96 -24.25
N ASN A 391 13.14 -3.11 -24.69
CA ASN A 391 13.11 -1.68 -24.38
C ASN A 391 12.21 -1.35 -23.18
N THR A 392 11.69 -2.35 -22.46
CA THR A 392 10.78 -2.14 -21.34
C THR A 392 11.36 -2.71 -20.06
N VAL A 393 11.25 -1.92 -18.99
CA VAL A 393 11.55 -2.29 -17.60
C VAL A 393 10.23 -2.55 -16.89
N ILE A 394 10.15 -3.65 -16.15
CA ILE A 394 9.08 -3.98 -15.22
C ILE A 394 9.64 -3.90 -13.81
N CYS A 395 9.09 -3.02 -12.99
CA CYS A 395 9.33 -2.94 -11.55
C CYS A 395 8.02 -3.24 -10.83
N LEU A 396 7.99 -4.31 -10.02
CA LEU A 396 6.81 -4.71 -9.25
C LEU A 396 7.20 -5.04 -7.82
N SER A 397 6.46 -4.48 -6.87
CA SER A 397 6.54 -4.83 -5.44
C SER A 397 5.14 -4.86 -4.83
N GLY A 398 5.00 -5.47 -3.65
CA GLY A 398 3.79 -5.33 -2.84
C GLY A 398 3.70 -3.95 -2.17
N ASP A 399 2.48 -3.55 -1.84
CA ASP A 399 2.19 -2.44 -0.93
C ASP A 399 2.37 -2.87 0.55
N HIS A 400 2.01 -4.10 0.86
CA HIS A 400 2.19 -4.77 2.16
C HIS A 400 2.08 -6.31 1.98
N TYR A 401 2.44 -7.06 3.02
CA TYR A 401 2.13 -8.49 3.08
C TYR A 401 0.63 -8.73 3.33
N PRO A 402 0.08 -9.94 3.08
CA PRO A 402 -1.35 -10.23 3.27
C PRO A 402 -1.72 -10.33 4.76
N TYR A 403 -1.73 -9.19 5.47
CA TYR A 403 -1.92 -9.08 6.92
C TYR A 403 -3.30 -9.51 7.41
N GLY A 404 -4.31 -9.56 6.53
CA GLY A 404 -5.64 -10.06 6.86
C GLY A 404 -5.80 -11.58 6.76
N MET A 405 -4.73 -12.31 6.44
CA MET A 405 -4.70 -13.76 6.38
C MET A 405 -4.58 -14.37 7.79
N ASP A 406 -5.19 -15.53 8.02
CA ASP A 406 -5.04 -16.27 9.28
C ASP A 406 -3.57 -16.60 9.54
N PRO A 407 -3.04 -16.39 10.74
CA PRO A 407 -1.67 -16.79 11.08
C PRO A 407 -1.33 -18.25 10.79
N ALA A 408 -2.31 -19.16 10.89
CA ALA A 408 -2.10 -20.56 10.51
C ALA A 408 -1.83 -20.74 9.01
N THR A 409 -2.36 -19.85 8.17
CA THR A 409 -2.08 -19.83 6.72
C THR A 409 -0.67 -19.29 6.43
N TRP A 410 -0.18 -18.32 7.21
CA TRP A 410 1.23 -17.89 7.13
C TRP A 410 2.17 -19.04 7.49
N ASP A 411 1.86 -19.78 8.59
CA ASP A 411 2.62 -20.96 9.01
C ASP A 411 2.64 -22.04 7.93
N GLU A 412 1.51 -22.21 7.24
CA GLU A 412 1.38 -23.17 6.13
C GLU A 412 2.30 -22.81 4.96
N PHE A 413 2.31 -21.56 4.51
CA PHE A 413 3.22 -21.08 3.46
C PHE A 413 4.69 -21.18 3.86
N TYR A 414 5.00 -20.91 5.11
CA TYR A 414 6.37 -20.96 5.62
C TYR A 414 6.86 -22.39 5.87
N GLY A 415 5.93 -23.35 6.08
CA GLY A 415 6.25 -24.73 6.41
C GLY A 415 6.54 -24.95 7.89
N GLY A 416 6.04 -24.09 8.77
CA GLY A 416 6.20 -24.12 10.22
C GLY A 416 5.84 -22.78 10.86
N PRO A 417 6.01 -22.60 12.18
CA PRO A 417 5.71 -21.31 12.82
C PRO A 417 6.52 -20.17 12.21
N MET A 418 5.81 -19.18 11.63
CA MET A 418 6.43 -18.02 11.01
C MET A 418 6.82 -16.97 12.06
N ASP A 419 8.00 -16.38 11.91
CA ASP A 419 8.40 -15.20 12.66
C ASP A 419 7.62 -13.98 12.19
N THR A 420 6.65 -13.54 13.01
CA THR A 420 5.78 -12.39 12.73
C THR A 420 6.44 -11.04 13.02
N ASP A 421 7.59 -11.01 13.68
CA ASP A 421 8.33 -9.77 13.97
C ASP A 421 9.23 -9.37 12.79
N PHE A 422 9.61 -10.33 11.93
CA PHE A 422 10.54 -10.06 10.84
C PHE A 422 10.22 -10.82 9.53
N GLU A 423 10.10 -12.15 9.57
CA GLU A 423 9.98 -12.99 8.37
C GLU A 423 8.68 -12.75 7.58
N VAL A 424 7.60 -12.38 8.27
CA VAL A 424 6.32 -12.06 7.63
C VAL A 424 6.42 -10.90 6.63
N TYR A 425 7.37 -9.98 6.82
CA TYR A 425 7.63 -8.84 5.93
C TYR A 425 8.53 -9.20 4.75
N HIS A 426 9.16 -10.38 4.76
CA HIS A 426 10.04 -10.82 3.69
C HIS A 426 9.22 -11.06 2.41
N SER A 427 9.51 -10.29 1.37
CA SER A 427 8.73 -10.23 0.13
C SER A 427 9.62 -10.35 -1.11
N THR A 428 9.08 -10.06 -2.28
CA THR A 428 9.80 -10.08 -3.55
C THR A 428 9.70 -8.71 -4.23
N LEU A 429 10.85 -8.18 -4.66
CA LEU A 429 10.92 -7.08 -5.61
C LEU A 429 11.30 -7.64 -6.97
N ILE A 430 10.43 -7.46 -7.96
CA ILE A 430 10.72 -7.75 -9.35
C ILE A 430 11.26 -6.48 -10.01
N LEU A 431 12.46 -6.57 -10.58
CA LEU A 431 13.06 -5.52 -11.39
C LEU A 431 13.72 -6.18 -12.59
N TRP A 432 13.03 -6.16 -13.72
CA TRP A 432 13.35 -6.95 -14.89
C TRP A 432 13.28 -6.11 -16.16
N SER A 433 14.08 -6.48 -17.17
CA SER A 433 13.98 -5.95 -18.54
C SER A 433 14.27 -7.07 -19.54
N GLY A 434 13.59 -7.06 -20.68
CA GLY A 434 13.70 -8.11 -21.68
C GLY A 434 15.08 -8.30 -22.31
N ASP A 435 16.01 -7.36 -22.12
CA ASP A 435 17.41 -7.45 -22.56
C ASP A 435 18.37 -8.04 -21.49
N MET A 436 17.86 -8.42 -20.32
CA MET A 436 18.65 -9.08 -19.29
C MET A 436 18.83 -10.56 -19.67
N THR A 437 20.08 -10.99 -19.84
CA THR A 437 20.44 -12.36 -20.24
C THR A 437 20.84 -13.23 -19.07
N GLU A 438 21.23 -12.61 -17.97
CA GLU A 438 21.66 -13.26 -16.73
C GLU A 438 21.08 -12.50 -15.54
N PRO A 439 20.67 -13.19 -14.46
CA PRO A 439 20.21 -12.53 -13.26
C PRO A 439 21.33 -11.77 -12.55
N VAL A 440 20.98 -10.66 -11.93
CA VAL A 440 21.88 -9.88 -11.07
C VAL A 440 21.44 -10.03 -9.64
N VAL A 441 22.19 -10.76 -8.84
CA VAL A 441 21.84 -11.05 -7.44
C VAL A 441 22.25 -9.89 -6.53
N ILE A 442 21.30 -9.41 -5.73
CA ILE A 442 21.47 -8.34 -4.74
C ILE A 442 21.24 -8.94 -3.34
N GLU A 443 22.34 -9.17 -2.62
CA GLU A 443 22.32 -9.72 -1.27
C GLU A 443 22.05 -8.65 -0.19
N LYS A 444 22.25 -7.37 -0.53
CA LYS A 444 22.11 -6.26 0.40
C LYS A 444 20.64 -6.16 0.84
N PRO A 445 20.34 -6.12 2.17
CA PRO A 445 18.98 -5.90 2.66
C PRO A 445 18.38 -4.62 2.10
N CYS A 446 17.12 -4.67 1.72
CA CYS A 446 16.38 -3.56 1.15
C CYS A 446 14.89 -3.66 1.45
N GLU A 447 14.21 -2.56 1.32
CA GLU A 447 12.78 -2.45 1.57
C GLU A 447 12.09 -1.51 0.57
N SER A 448 10.78 -1.33 0.72
CA SER A 448 9.96 -0.52 -0.19
C SER A 448 10.47 0.92 -0.36
N LEU A 449 11.06 1.55 0.66
CA LEU A 449 11.69 2.89 0.57
C LEU A 449 12.86 2.94 -0.43
N ASP A 450 13.53 1.81 -0.68
CA ASP A 450 14.70 1.72 -1.56
C ASP A 450 14.35 1.64 -3.05
N ILE A 451 13.09 1.41 -3.39
CA ILE A 451 12.64 1.20 -4.78
C ILE A 451 12.86 2.46 -5.61
N LEU A 452 12.30 3.59 -5.16
CA LEU A 452 12.39 4.85 -5.90
C LEU A 452 13.86 5.28 -6.15
N PRO A 453 14.76 5.39 -5.14
CA PRO A 453 16.14 5.77 -5.39
C PRO A 453 16.89 4.75 -6.27
N THR A 454 16.51 3.47 -6.24
CA THR A 454 17.05 2.45 -7.14
C THR A 454 16.62 2.71 -8.58
N LEU A 455 15.33 2.99 -8.83
CA LEU A 455 14.82 3.34 -10.16
C LEU A 455 15.46 4.64 -10.68
N LEU A 456 15.58 5.69 -9.86
CA LEU A 456 16.20 6.95 -10.23
C LEU A 456 17.67 6.73 -10.69
N ASN A 457 18.41 5.91 -9.95
CA ASN A 457 19.78 5.56 -10.31
C ASN A 457 19.84 4.74 -11.61
N LEU A 458 19.00 3.73 -11.77
CA LEU A 458 18.98 2.87 -12.95
C LEU A 458 18.55 3.60 -14.23
N PHE A 459 17.65 4.56 -14.13
CA PHE A 459 17.28 5.43 -15.24
C PHE A 459 18.26 6.57 -15.48
N GLY A 460 19.27 6.73 -14.62
CA GLY A 460 20.28 7.79 -14.74
C GLY A 460 19.73 9.20 -14.49
N LEU A 461 18.65 9.29 -13.71
CA LEU A 461 18.00 10.55 -13.37
C LEU A 461 18.78 11.28 -12.27
N GLU A 462 18.79 12.60 -12.31
CA GLU A 462 19.46 13.41 -11.30
C GLU A 462 18.54 13.68 -10.11
N TYR A 463 18.97 13.29 -8.92
CA TYR A 463 18.24 13.49 -7.67
C TYR A 463 19.19 13.71 -6.51
N ASP A 464 18.66 14.21 -5.40
CA ASP A 464 19.42 14.35 -4.17
C ASP A 464 19.06 13.24 -3.18
N SER A 465 19.95 12.27 -3.04
CA SER A 465 19.73 11.13 -2.16
C SER A 465 19.63 11.49 -0.68
N ARG A 466 20.10 12.67 -0.29
CA ARG A 466 19.99 13.16 1.10
C ARG A 466 18.54 13.43 1.49
N LEU A 467 17.65 13.70 0.51
CA LEU A 467 16.25 14.05 0.73
C LEU A 467 15.29 12.85 0.75
N LEU A 468 15.76 11.64 0.41
CA LEU A 468 14.98 10.42 0.40
C LEU A 468 15.27 9.59 1.66
N ALA A 469 14.28 8.84 2.16
CA ALA A 469 14.47 7.96 3.32
C ALA A 469 15.21 6.68 2.93
N GLY A 470 14.88 6.12 1.76
CA GLY A 470 15.53 4.94 1.21
C GLY A 470 16.88 5.22 0.55
N ASP A 471 17.55 4.13 0.17
CA ASP A 471 18.86 4.13 -0.44
C ASP A 471 18.84 3.30 -1.74
N ARG A 472 19.68 3.61 -2.73
CA ARG A 472 19.79 2.77 -3.94
C ARG A 472 20.45 1.42 -3.63
N LYS A 473 20.07 0.39 -4.30
CA LYS A 473 20.59 -0.98 -4.14
C LYS A 473 21.28 -1.50 -5.42
#